data_17d1a7b737fc943b25c97ce3325126bf
#
_entry.id   17d1a7b737fc943b25c97ce3325126bf
#
_cell.length_a   1.000
_cell.length_b   1.000
_cell.length_c   1.000
_cell.angle_alpha   90.00
_cell.angle_beta   90.00
_cell.angle_gamma   90.00
#
_symmetry.space_group_name_H-M   'P 1'
#
loop_
_entity.id
_entity.type
_entity.pdbx_description
1 polymer ?
#
loop_
_entity_poly.entity_id
_entity_poly.type
_entity_poly.pdbx_seq_one_letter_code
_entity_poly.pdbx_strand_id
1 'polypeptide(L)'
;APHAWLDIDNAGVTERATSHLLDLGHRHIALLNGPKGMTFALHRDAGYRAAFAARGLSPNPALIHNGAFTDETGFRLAQSLIERTPRPTAFVAGSMMTALGVFRAVRSAGMQLGKEVSMIAHDDVFPYLNADNMVPSMSTTRSSIRAAGTRIGELLGQLLGGKPPGEIHELWPVELVLRESSGPVQD
;
A
#
# COMPACT_ATOMS: atom_id res chain seq x y z
N ALA A 1 28.59 -10.33 -4.17
CA ALA A 1 28.85 -11.09 -2.96
C ALA A 1 27.52 -11.31 -2.23
N PRO A 2 27.32 -12.46 -1.59
CA PRO A 2 26.13 -12.67 -0.77
C PRO A 2 26.14 -11.68 0.41
N HIS A 3 24.99 -11.08 0.68
CA HIS A 3 24.79 -10.11 1.77
C HIS A 3 23.58 -10.50 2.61
N ALA A 4 23.61 -10.15 3.89
CA ALA A 4 22.47 -10.30 4.76
C ALA A 4 21.41 -9.25 4.41
N TRP A 5 20.13 -9.62 4.50
CA TRP A 5 19.03 -8.69 4.33
C TRP A 5 17.81 -9.08 5.18
N LEU A 6 17.08 -8.07 5.58
CA LEU A 6 15.72 -8.16 6.07
C LEU A 6 14.89 -7.17 5.28
N ASP A 7 13.79 -7.61 4.68
CA ASP A 7 12.86 -6.75 3.93
C ASP A 7 11.43 -7.08 4.36
N ILE A 8 10.52 -6.12 4.17
CA ILE A 8 9.08 -6.37 4.30
C ILE A 8 8.56 -7.07 3.03
N ASP A 9 7.51 -7.88 3.18
CA ASP A 9 6.78 -8.46 2.04
C ASP A 9 6.06 -7.36 1.24
N ASN A 10 6.84 -6.65 0.43
CA ASN A 10 6.32 -5.56 -0.40
C ASN A 10 5.33 -6.04 -1.46
N ALA A 11 5.42 -7.29 -1.93
CA ALA A 11 4.40 -7.86 -2.80
C ALA A 11 3.08 -8.05 -2.02
N GLY A 12 3.15 -8.62 -0.82
CA GLY A 12 2.01 -8.80 0.07
C GLY A 12 1.34 -7.48 0.50
N VAL A 13 2.09 -6.36 0.55
CA VAL A 13 1.52 -5.03 0.82
C VAL A 13 0.36 -4.72 -0.13
N THR A 14 0.60 -4.83 -1.42
CA THR A 14 -0.40 -4.47 -2.44
C THR A 14 -1.30 -5.62 -2.81
N GLU A 15 -0.82 -6.86 -2.77
CA GLU A 15 -1.62 -8.04 -3.05
C GLU A 15 -2.79 -8.16 -2.07
N ARG A 16 -2.53 -8.04 -0.75
CA ARG A 16 -3.59 -8.12 0.29
C ARG A 16 -4.59 -6.99 0.17
N ALA A 17 -4.12 -5.74 -0.01
CA ALA A 17 -4.98 -4.58 -0.18
C ALA A 17 -5.87 -4.71 -1.42
N THR A 18 -5.27 -5.06 -2.56
CA THR A 18 -5.97 -5.19 -3.84
C THR A 18 -6.95 -6.36 -3.81
N SER A 19 -6.54 -7.50 -3.25
CA SER A 19 -7.41 -8.67 -3.09
C SER A 19 -8.67 -8.34 -2.32
N HIS A 20 -8.54 -7.65 -1.18
CA HIS A 20 -9.69 -7.23 -0.40
C HIS A 20 -10.63 -6.30 -1.18
N LEU A 21 -10.09 -5.30 -1.88
CA LEU A 21 -10.91 -4.40 -2.71
C LEU A 21 -11.61 -5.14 -3.86
N LEU A 22 -10.95 -6.12 -4.48
CA LEU A 22 -11.57 -6.97 -5.51
C LEU A 22 -12.71 -7.83 -4.92
N ASP A 23 -12.57 -8.32 -3.68
CA ASP A 23 -13.60 -9.09 -2.98
C ASP A 23 -14.81 -8.21 -2.60
N LEU A 24 -14.59 -6.92 -2.38
CA LEU A 24 -15.65 -5.92 -2.21
C LEU A 24 -16.33 -5.50 -3.52
N GLY A 25 -15.95 -6.09 -4.65
CA GLY A 25 -16.54 -5.84 -5.96
C GLY A 25 -15.85 -4.76 -6.79
N HIS A 26 -14.83 -4.07 -6.28
CA HIS A 26 -14.10 -3.09 -7.08
C HIS A 26 -13.37 -3.75 -8.25
N ARG A 27 -13.37 -3.09 -9.41
CA ARG A 27 -12.64 -3.51 -10.62
C ARG A 27 -11.73 -2.40 -11.16
N HIS A 28 -12.12 -1.16 -10.93
CA HIS A 28 -11.34 0.04 -11.26
C HIS A 28 -10.59 0.52 -10.01
N ILE A 29 -9.45 -0.12 -9.73
CA ILE A 29 -8.62 0.17 -8.56
C ILE A 29 -7.37 0.92 -9.03
N ALA A 30 -7.08 2.09 -8.47
CA ALA A 30 -5.86 2.82 -8.76
C ALA A 30 -4.74 2.43 -7.78
N LEU A 31 -3.56 2.14 -8.30
CA LEU A 31 -2.33 1.96 -7.50
C LEU A 31 -1.50 3.25 -7.56
N LEU A 32 -1.30 3.89 -6.43
CA LEU A 32 -0.37 5.01 -6.25
C LEU A 32 0.89 4.50 -5.56
N ASN A 33 1.85 4.05 -6.36
CA ASN A 33 3.07 3.35 -5.94
C ASN A 33 4.24 4.33 -5.75
N GLY A 34 5.32 3.82 -5.15
CA GLY A 34 6.58 4.54 -4.98
C GLY A 34 7.32 4.86 -6.28
N PRO A 35 8.45 5.58 -6.19
CA PRO A 35 9.23 5.99 -7.36
C PRO A 35 9.64 4.80 -8.24
N LYS A 36 9.60 5.02 -9.55
CA LYS A 36 10.02 4.02 -10.54
C LYS A 36 11.46 3.56 -10.30
N GLY A 37 11.72 2.27 -10.46
CA GLY A 37 13.07 1.70 -10.35
C GLY A 37 13.48 1.30 -8.93
N MET A 38 12.69 1.64 -7.91
CA MET A 38 12.91 1.14 -6.56
C MET A 38 12.42 -0.30 -6.43
N THR A 39 13.22 -1.17 -5.80
CA THR A 39 12.93 -2.61 -5.66
C THR A 39 11.57 -2.84 -5.00
N PHE A 40 11.27 -2.13 -3.93
CA PHE A 40 9.98 -2.25 -3.24
C PHE A 40 8.80 -1.88 -4.16
N ALA A 41 8.98 -0.88 -5.05
CA ALA A 41 7.93 -0.46 -5.96
C ALA A 41 7.67 -1.52 -7.06
N LEU A 42 8.72 -2.22 -7.51
CA LEU A 42 8.59 -3.35 -8.43
C LEU A 42 7.84 -4.51 -7.78
N HIS A 43 8.17 -4.85 -6.54
CA HIS A 43 7.46 -5.90 -5.79
C HIS A 43 5.99 -5.54 -5.56
N ARG A 44 5.69 -4.28 -5.25
CA ARG A 44 4.31 -3.81 -5.07
C ARG A 44 3.50 -3.83 -6.37
N ASP A 45 4.08 -3.44 -7.50
CA ASP A 45 3.42 -3.60 -8.81
C ASP A 45 3.11 -5.08 -9.09
N ALA A 46 4.07 -5.97 -8.79
CA ALA A 46 3.87 -7.41 -8.95
C ALA A 46 2.74 -7.95 -8.06
N GLY A 47 2.70 -7.58 -6.78
CA GLY A 47 1.64 -7.98 -5.85
C GLY A 47 0.26 -7.48 -6.27
N TYR A 48 0.18 -6.22 -6.70
CA TYR A 48 -1.06 -5.64 -7.22
C TYR A 48 -1.58 -6.45 -8.43
N ARG A 49 -0.71 -6.78 -9.39
CA ARG A 49 -1.08 -7.59 -10.57
C ARG A 49 -1.45 -9.02 -10.20
N ALA A 50 -0.74 -9.62 -9.23
CA ALA A 50 -1.01 -10.96 -8.76
C ALA A 50 -2.44 -11.08 -8.18
N ALA A 51 -2.90 -10.08 -7.43
CA ALA A 51 -4.26 -10.05 -6.90
C ALA A 51 -5.35 -10.08 -7.99
N PHE A 52 -5.14 -9.37 -9.10
CA PHE A 52 -6.03 -9.42 -10.26
C PHE A 52 -5.94 -10.80 -10.95
N ALA A 53 -4.72 -11.28 -11.21
CA ALA A 53 -4.49 -12.54 -11.90
C ALA A 53 -5.10 -13.73 -11.15
N ALA A 54 -5.05 -13.75 -9.83
CA ALA A 54 -5.67 -14.78 -8.97
C ALA A 54 -7.18 -14.87 -9.15
N ARG A 55 -7.82 -13.87 -9.74
CA ARG A 55 -9.27 -13.83 -10.05
C ARG A 55 -9.56 -13.89 -11.56
N GLY A 56 -8.55 -14.23 -12.38
CA GLY A 56 -8.68 -14.25 -13.84
C GLY A 56 -8.88 -12.86 -14.46
N LEU A 57 -8.49 -11.80 -13.75
CA LEU A 57 -8.64 -10.40 -14.18
C LEU A 57 -7.28 -9.80 -14.55
N SER A 58 -7.33 -8.68 -15.26
CA SER A 58 -6.15 -7.87 -15.56
C SER A 58 -6.39 -6.43 -15.12
N PRO A 59 -5.42 -5.79 -14.44
CA PRO A 59 -5.56 -4.40 -14.07
C PRO A 59 -5.42 -3.49 -15.29
N ASN A 60 -6.10 -2.33 -15.27
CA ASN A 60 -5.90 -1.29 -16.25
C ASN A 60 -4.55 -0.59 -16.01
N PRO A 61 -3.58 -0.64 -16.95
CA PRO A 61 -2.28 0.00 -16.78
C PRO A 61 -2.35 1.51 -16.56
N ALA A 62 -3.40 2.17 -17.06
CA ALA A 62 -3.62 3.60 -16.87
C ALA A 62 -3.99 4.00 -15.43
N LEU A 63 -4.23 3.03 -14.56
CA LEU A 63 -4.50 3.22 -13.13
C LEU A 63 -3.28 2.93 -12.23
N ILE A 64 -2.12 2.60 -12.83
CA ILE A 64 -0.88 2.34 -12.10
C ILE A 64 0.03 3.56 -12.23
N HIS A 65 0.25 4.24 -11.12
CA HIS A 65 1.05 5.47 -11.06
C HIS A 65 2.21 5.32 -10.09
N ASN A 66 3.38 5.82 -10.50
CA ASN A 66 4.57 5.87 -9.67
C ASN A 66 4.93 7.32 -9.35
N GLY A 67 5.35 7.58 -8.12
CA GLY A 67 5.73 8.92 -7.70
C GLY A 67 6.32 8.98 -6.30
N ALA A 68 6.72 10.17 -5.89
CA ALA A 68 7.18 10.39 -4.52
C ALA A 68 6.05 10.15 -3.51
N PHE A 69 6.39 9.63 -2.35
CA PHE A 69 5.45 9.42 -1.24
C PHE A 69 5.18 10.73 -0.50
N THR A 70 4.46 11.65 -1.17
CA THR A 70 4.07 12.94 -0.61
C THR A 70 2.55 13.13 -0.71
N ASP A 71 2.01 13.96 0.18
CA ASP A 71 0.62 14.38 0.14
C ASP A 71 0.28 15.09 -1.19
N GLU A 72 1.15 15.97 -1.66
CA GLU A 72 0.97 16.69 -2.92
C GLU A 72 0.85 15.74 -4.13
N THR A 73 1.74 14.74 -4.20
CA THR A 73 1.68 13.71 -5.27
C THR A 73 0.38 12.93 -5.20
N GLY A 74 -0.03 12.49 -4.00
CA GLY A 74 -1.29 11.79 -3.77
C GLY A 74 -2.49 12.61 -4.20
N PHE A 75 -2.54 13.88 -3.80
CA PHE A 75 -3.63 14.80 -4.15
C PHE A 75 -3.74 14.98 -5.66
N ARG A 76 -2.66 15.38 -6.32
CA ARG A 76 -2.63 15.64 -7.76
C ARG A 76 -3.03 14.43 -8.60
N LEU A 77 -2.50 13.24 -8.26
CA LEU A 77 -2.83 12.01 -8.96
C LEU A 77 -4.29 11.60 -8.74
N ALA A 78 -4.76 11.63 -7.50
CA ALA A 78 -6.14 11.27 -7.20
C ALA A 78 -7.13 12.23 -7.85
N GLN A 79 -6.90 13.54 -7.81
CA GLN A 79 -7.73 14.52 -8.47
C GLN A 79 -7.86 14.23 -9.97
N SER A 80 -6.74 14.05 -10.66
CA SER A 80 -6.72 13.71 -12.10
C SER A 80 -7.44 12.39 -12.42
N LEU A 81 -7.41 11.41 -11.50
CA LEU A 81 -8.05 10.11 -11.69
C LEU A 81 -9.55 10.16 -11.43
N ILE A 82 -9.99 10.95 -10.45
CA ILE A 82 -11.40 11.12 -10.09
C ILE A 82 -12.18 11.80 -11.23
N GLU A 83 -11.53 12.69 -11.97
CA GLU A 83 -12.11 13.40 -13.12
C GLU A 83 -12.27 12.53 -14.38
N ARG A 84 -11.71 11.30 -14.39
CA ARG A 84 -11.79 10.40 -15.55
C ARG A 84 -13.15 9.70 -15.65
N THR A 85 -13.45 9.21 -16.85
CA THR A 85 -14.57 8.30 -17.09
C THR A 85 -14.07 7.08 -17.86
N PRO A 86 -14.19 5.86 -17.31
CA PRO A 86 -14.61 5.57 -15.93
C PRO A 86 -13.54 5.96 -14.90
N ARG A 87 -13.99 6.50 -13.76
CA ARG A 87 -13.11 6.82 -12.63
C ARG A 87 -12.76 5.56 -11.83
N PRO A 88 -11.64 5.54 -11.07
CA PRO A 88 -11.40 4.48 -10.09
C PRO A 88 -12.45 4.57 -8.97
N THR A 89 -12.90 3.42 -8.52
CA THR A 89 -13.78 3.26 -7.36
C THR A 89 -13.01 2.94 -6.08
N ALA A 90 -11.71 2.63 -6.22
CA ALA A 90 -10.83 2.38 -5.09
C ALA A 90 -9.39 2.80 -5.38
N PHE A 91 -8.65 3.07 -4.30
CA PHE A 91 -7.22 3.41 -4.32
C PHE A 91 -6.43 2.48 -3.39
N VAL A 92 -5.28 2.02 -3.87
CA VAL A 92 -4.22 1.43 -3.05
C VAL A 92 -3.09 2.46 -2.99
N ALA A 93 -2.92 3.08 -1.84
CA ALA A 93 -1.91 4.11 -1.61
C ALA A 93 -0.64 3.51 -1.01
N GLY A 94 0.49 3.65 -1.70
CA GLY A 94 1.76 3.05 -1.31
C GLY A 94 2.39 3.63 -0.03
N SER A 95 1.83 4.69 0.53
CA SER A 95 2.21 5.23 1.84
C SER A 95 1.06 6.02 2.45
N MET A 96 1.10 6.21 3.77
CA MET A 96 0.14 7.05 4.47
C MET A 96 0.21 8.52 4.01
N MET A 97 1.39 9.03 3.66
CA MET A 97 1.53 10.40 3.14
C MET A 97 0.80 10.57 1.81
N THR A 98 0.92 9.61 0.90
CA THR A 98 0.17 9.60 -0.35
C THR A 98 -1.34 9.47 -0.08
N ALA A 99 -1.74 8.64 0.90
CA ALA A 99 -3.13 8.45 1.28
C ALA A 99 -3.78 9.74 1.79
N LEU A 100 -3.05 10.59 2.53
CA LEU A 100 -3.55 11.90 2.95
C LEU A 100 -3.92 12.77 1.75
N GLY A 101 -3.09 12.77 0.72
CA GLY A 101 -3.38 13.49 -0.53
C GLY A 101 -4.62 12.95 -1.23
N VAL A 102 -4.75 11.63 -1.35
CA VAL A 102 -5.96 10.98 -1.92
C VAL A 102 -7.20 11.35 -1.11
N PHE A 103 -7.11 11.28 0.23
CA PHE A 103 -8.21 11.67 1.12
C PHE A 103 -8.69 13.11 0.86
N ARG A 104 -7.75 14.05 0.74
CA ARG A 104 -8.07 15.44 0.41
C ARG A 104 -8.74 15.58 -0.96
N ALA A 105 -8.24 14.87 -1.99
CA ALA A 105 -8.81 14.91 -3.33
C ALA A 105 -10.24 14.37 -3.36
N VAL A 106 -10.49 13.22 -2.73
CA VAL A 106 -11.83 12.61 -2.59
C VAL A 106 -12.79 13.59 -1.90
N ARG A 107 -12.36 14.19 -0.80
CA ARG A 107 -13.16 15.16 -0.05
C ARG A 107 -13.42 16.43 -0.86
N SER A 108 -12.43 16.95 -1.59
CA SER A 108 -12.58 18.13 -2.45
C SER A 108 -13.55 17.90 -3.61
N ALA A 109 -13.69 16.65 -4.06
CA ALA A 109 -14.68 16.25 -5.06
C ALA A 109 -16.09 16.01 -4.48
N GLY A 110 -16.31 16.27 -3.19
CA GLY A 110 -17.58 16.06 -2.50
C GLY A 110 -17.93 14.60 -2.23
N MET A 111 -16.96 13.69 -2.39
CA MET A 111 -17.17 12.25 -2.21
C MET A 111 -16.78 11.80 -0.79
N GLN A 112 -17.37 10.68 -0.36
CA GLN A 112 -17.12 10.07 0.94
C GLN A 112 -16.22 8.83 0.81
N LEU A 113 -15.09 8.87 1.49
CA LEU A 113 -14.20 7.72 1.58
C LEU A 113 -14.87 6.58 2.39
N GLY A 114 -14.73 5.35 1.91
CA GLY A 114 -15.39 4.18 2.48
C GLY A 114 -16.82 3.95 2.00
N LYS A 115 -17.37 4.88 1.21
CA LYS A 115 -18.68 4.76 0.56
C LYS A 115 -18.54 4.84 -0.96
N GLU A 116 -18.43 6.05 -1.52
CA GLU A 116 -18.35 6.24 -2.99
C GLU A 116 -16.96 5.89 -3.54
N VAL A 117 -15.94 5.96 -2.69
CA VAL A 117 -14.55 5.60 -3.02
C VAL A 117 -13.95 4.86 -1.84
N SER A 118 -13.32 3.73 -2.10
CA SER A 118 -12.56 2.99 -1.10
C SER A 118 -11.07 3.31 -1.15
N MET A 119 -10.38 3.21 -0.01
CA MET A 119 -8.93 3.35 0.03
C MET A 119 -8.31 2.43 1.07
N ILE A 120 -7.18 1.82 0.71
CA ILE A 120 -6.28 1.12 1.63
C ILE A 120 -4.90 1.73 1.47
N ALA A 121 -4.30 2.17 2.59
CA ALA A 121 -2.96 2.75 2.63
C ALA A 121 -1.93 1.72 3.12
N HIS A 122 -0.65 1.97 2.81
CA HIS A 122 0.44 1.25 3.46
C HIS A 122 1.07 2.11 4.54
N ASP A 123 1.45 1.44 5.64
CA ASP A 123 2.18 2.00 6.78
C ASP A 123 1.36 3.02 7.59
N ASP A 124 0.87 2.59 8.75
CA ASP A 124 0.09 3.41 9.67
C ASP A 124 0.87 3.79 10.95
N VAL A 125 2.18 3.52 10.97
CA VAL A 125 3.04 3.69 12.15
C VAL A 125 3.76 5.03 12.10
N PHE A 126 3.00 6.11 12.23
CA PHE A 126 3.56 7.46 12.37
C PHE A 126 3.38 7.98 13.80
N PRO A 127 4.41 8.66 14.37
CA PRO A 127 4.31 9.18 15.75
C PRO A 127 3.17 10.18 15.96
N TYR A 128 2.75 10.86 14.90
CA TYR A 128 1.77 11.96 14.96
C TYR A 128 0.49 11.70 14.16
N LEU A 129 0.39 10.58 13.47
CA LEU A 129 -0.75 10.23 12.65
C LEU A 129 -1.16 8.79 12.95
N ASN A 130 -2.34 8.62 13.54
CA ASN A 130 -2.92 7.33 13.82
C ASN A 130 -4.09 7.06 12.86
N ALA A 131 -4.02 5.98 12.11
CA ALA A 131 -5.05 5.56 11.17
C ALA A 131 -6.42 5.34 11.86
N ASP A 132 -6.45 4.93 13.12
CA ASP A 132 -7.67 4.74 13.91
C ASP A 132 -8.39 6.05 14.23
N ASN A 133 -7.66 7.16 14.34
CA ASN A 133 -8.17 8.48 14.70
C ASN A 133 -8.60 9.32 13.49
N MET A 134 -8.42 8.81 12.28
CA MET A 134 -8.92 9.47 11.06
C MET A 134 -10.45 9.31 10.96
N VAL A 135 -11.09 10.21 10.23
CA VAL A 135 -12.55 10.14 9.98
C VAL A 135 -12.78 10.26 8.47
N PRO A 136 -13.15 9.15 7.80
CA PRO A 136 -13.24 7.77 8.33
C PRO A 136 -11.87 7.21 8.72
N SER A 137 -11.85 6.23 9.63
CA SER A 137 -10.64 5.52 10.03
C SER A 137 -10.06 4.75 8.83
N MET A 138 -8.70 4.75 8.71
CA MET A 138 -8.02 4.29 7.51
C MET A 138 -7.68 2.80 7.57
N SER A 139 -8.18 2.02 6.62
CA SER A 139 -7.74 0.65 6.35
C SER A 139 -6.29 0.66 5.85
N THR A 140 -5.46 -0.22 6.41
CA THR A 140 -4.01 -0.20 6.12
C THR A 140 -3.44 -1.60 5.98
N THR A 141 -2.38 -1.71 5.18
CA THR A 141 -1.40 -2.78 5.32
C THR A 141 -0.24 -2.27 6.17
N ARG A 142 0.25 -3.08 7.10
CA ARG A 142 1.35 -2.68 7.98
C ARG A 142 2.27 -3.82 8.36
N SER A 143 3.47 -3.47 8.77
CA SER A 143 4.45 -4.36 9.39
C SER A 143 5.05 -3.67 10.62
N SER A 144 5.43 -4.42 11.64
CA SER A 144 5.99 -3.83 12.87
C SER A 144 7.42 -3.36 12.66
N ILE A 145 7.61 -2.08 12.38
CA ILE A 145 8.94 -1.45 12.23
C ILE A 145 9.77 -1.61 13.51
N ARG A 146 9.12 -1.51 14.69
CA ARG A 146 9.79 -1.71 15.98
C ARG A 146 10.34 -3.13 16.10
N ALA A 147 9.52 -4.13 15.82
CA ALA A 147 9.95 -5.53 15.89
C ALA A 147 11.02 -5.83 14.82
N ALA A 148 10.90 -5.26 13.61
CA ALA A 148 11.93 -5.35 12.58
C ALA A 148 13.27 -4.76 13.06
N GLY A 149 13.25 -3.59 13.72
CA GLY A 149 14.44 -2.98 14.30
C GLY A 149 15.10 -3.86 15.37
N THR A 150 14.32 -4.47 16.27
CA THR A 150 14.84 -5.44 17.25
C THR A 150 15.49 -6.64 16.54
N ARG A 151 14.80 -7.17 15.52
CA ARG A 151 15.30 -8.31 14.75
C ARG A 151 16.59 -8.01 14.02
N ILE A 152 16.73 -6.82 13.43
CA ILE A 152 17.98 -6.35 12.79
C ILE A 152 19.14 -6.38 13.80
N GLY A 153 18.91 -5.93 15.03
CA GLY A 153 19.92 -6.01 16.10
C GLY A 153 20.36 -7.45 16.40
N GLU A 154 19.42 -8.39 16.48
CA GLU A 154 19.71 -9.81 16.67
C GLU A 154 20.51 -10.40 15.50
N LEU A 155 20.11 -10.07 14.26
CA LEU A 155 20.78 -10.53 13.05
C LEU A 155 22.22 -9.99 12.95
N LEU A 156 22.42 -8.73 13.36
CA LEU A 156 23.74 -8.13 13.45
C LEU A 156 24.62 -8.89 14.48
N GLY A 157 24.04 -9.24 15.63
CA GLY A 157 24.73 -10.09 16.62
C GLY A 157 25.15 -11.44 16.05
N GLN A 158 24.31 -12.08 15.22
CA GLN A 158 24.66 -13.33 14.52
C GLN A 158 25.81 -13.15 13.52
N LEU A 159 25.81 -12.05 12.77
CA LEU A 159 26.90 -11.70 11.83
C LEU A 159 28.24 -11.51 12.58
N LEU A 160 28.20 -10.78 13.69
CA LEU A 160 29.39 -10.56 14.53
C LEU A 160 29.87 -11.87 15.18
N GLY A 161 28.96 -12.80 15.44
CA GLY A 161 29.26 -14.16 15.92
C GLY A 161 29.77 -15.10 14.83
N GLY A 162 29.97 -14.64 13.59
CA GLY A 162 30.58 -15.40 12.49
C GLY A 162 29.59 -16.12 11.57
N LYS A 163 28.27 -15.89 11.72
CA LYS A 163 27.30 -16.45 10.77
C LYS A 163 27.49 -15.84 9.37
N PRO A 164 27.56 -16.68 8.31
CA PRO A 164 27.76 -16.17 6.96
C PRO A 164 26.63 -15.22 6.52
N PRO A 165 26.94 -14.04 5.92
CA PRO A 165 25.90 -13.10 5.48
C PRO A 165 24.88 -13.70 4.50
N GLY A 166 25.31 -14.65 3.65
CA GLY A 166 24.43 -15.33 2.70
C GLY A 166 23.42 -16.30 3.33
N GLU A 167 23.46 -16.52 4.64
CA GLU A 167 22.50 -17.34 5.39
C GLU A 167 21.47 -16.50 6.17
N ILE A 168 21.56 -15.18 6.06
CA ILE A 168 20.68 -14.25 6.79
C ILE A 168 19.78 -13.52 5.78
N HIS A 169 18.65 -14.14 5.47
CA HIS A 169 17.64 -13.62 4.57
C HIS A 169 16.28 -13.72 5.25
N GLU A 170 15.66 -12.59 5.56
CA GLU A 170 14.35 -12.57 6.19
C GLU A 170 13.37 -11.67 5.46
N LEU A 171 12.23 -12.26 5.07
CA LEU A 171 11.07 -11.54 4.53
C LEU A 171 10.01 -11.43 5.64
N TRP A 172 9.70 -10.20 6.02
CA TRP A 172 8.76 -9.92 7.10
C TRP A 172 7.33 -9.83 6.59
N PRO A 173 6.39 -10.49 7.28
CA PRO A 173 4.99 -10.50 6.88
C PRO A 173 4.36 -9.12 7.05
N VAL A 174 3.36 -8.88 6.24
CA VAL A 174 2.47 -7.71 6.29
C VAL A 174 1.09 -8.18 6.71
N GLU A 175 0.45 -7.48 7.61
CA GLU A 175 -0.96 -7.67 7.96
C GLU A 175 -1.84 -6.63 7.27
N LEU A 176 -3.08 -7.01 6.99
CA LEU A 176 -4.13 -6.09 6.54
C LEU A 176 -5.05 -5.78 7.72
N VAL A 177 -5.17 -4.50 8.06
CA VAL A 177 -6.05 -4.00 9.11
C VAL A 177 -7.19 -3.23 8.47
N LEU A 178 -8.39 -3.78 8.54
CA LEU A 178 -9.58 -3.19 7.94
C LEU A 178 -10.24 -2.20 8.90
N ARG A 179 -10.65 -1.06 8.33
CA ARG A 179 -11.34 0.03 9.00
C ARG A 179 -12.40 0.63 8.06
N GLU A 180 -12.85 1.85 8.34
CA GLU A 180 -13.99 2.48 7.66
C GLU A 180 -13.68 3.01 6.24
N SER A 181 -12.40 3.18 5.86
CA SER A 181 -12.03 3.76 4.57
C SER A 181 -12.22 2.81 3.38
N SER A 182 -12.61 1.57 3.62
CA SER A 182 -12.91 0.60 2.56
C SER A 182 -14.28 -0.04 2.78
N GLY A 183 -15.10 -0.05 1.75
CA GLY A 183 -16.45 -0.62 1.73
C GLY A 183 -16.76 -1.24 0.37
N PRO A 184 -17.93 -1.90 0.21
CA PRO A 184 -18.36 -2.45 -1.06
C PRO A 184 -18.47 -1.37 -2.14
N VAL A 185 -18.20 -1.78 -3.41
CA VAL A 185 -18.47 -0.88 -4.55
C VAL A 185 -19.94 -0.53 -4.58
N GLN A 186 -20.26 0.73 -4.82
CA GLN A 186 -21.62 1.19 -5.03
C GLN A 186 -21.92 1.21 -6.53
N ASP A 187 -23.12 0.76 -6.91
CA ASP A 187 -23.62 0.70 -8.28
C ASP A 187 -23.85 2.12 -8.87
#